data_f8215ebb67902e9499d05d8106877f06
#
_entry.id   f8215ebb67902e9499d05d8106877f06
#
_cell.length_a   1.000
_cell.length_b   1.000
_cell.length_c   1.000
_cell.angle_alpha   90.00
_cell.angle_beta   90.00
_cell.angle_gamma   90.00
#
_symmetry.space_group_name_H-M   'P 1'
#
loop_
_entity.id
_entity.type
_entity.pdbx_description
1 polymer ?
#
loop_
_entity_poly.entity_id
_entity_poly.type
_entity_poly.pdbx_seq_one_letter_code
_entity_poly.pdbx_strand_id
1 'polypeptide(L)'
;YTPAAGMNMLTQLQKGDISDTNEVYSFLEIASLRHDRKYAEMLDYLAAHIGKMDSRVAEILDLSLGNLPEMGQADRKMVAAYLEKRMEGGDEYTRRHYGSLIDKILNFKGMIVEDLSLEKALQKAKEEGKYVFMDCYTTWCGPCKMMESRVFSHEAVGEFCNTHFVNIKVDMEKGEGIDIARRYRVSVYPTMFVLDANGAVCNRIVGSRSVEDFLTVLKRGMNENFNYSKLREQYAAGERSSAFLCRYYLT
;
A
#
# COMPACT_ATOMS: atom_id res chain seq x y z
N TYR A 1 8.90 17.76 0.29
CA TYR A 1 8.12 17.93 1.52
C TYR A 1 8.80 17.14 2.63
N THR A 2 9.12 17.80 3.74
CA THR A 2 9.78 17.19 4.89
C THR A 2 8.75 16.85 5.98
N PRO A 3 9.00 15.86 6.88
CA PRO A 3 8.13 15.59 8.04
C PRO A 3 7.83 16.82 8.89
N ALA A 4 8.77 17.79 8.95
CA ALA A 4 8.58 19.08 9.61
C ALA A 4 7.50 19.95 8.93
N ALA A 5 7.32 19.86 7.61
CA ALA A 5 6.27 20.59 6.89
C ALA A 5 4.88 20.03 7.20
N GLY A 6 4.74 18.70 7.31
CA GLY A 6 3.49 18.05 7.72
C GLY A 6 3.09 18.41 9.15
N MET A 7 4.05 18.49 10.08
CA MET A 7 3.80 18.95 11.46
C MET A 7 3.35 20.41 11.52
N ASN A 8 3.90 21.27 10.66
CA ASN A 8 3.50 22.67 10.58
C ASN A 8 2.06 22.79 10.07
N MET A 9 1.65 21.98 9.10
CA MET A 9 0.29 21.94 8.57
C MET A 9 -0.72 21.41 9.60
N LEU A 10 -0.40 20.36 10.35
CA LEU A 10 -1.25 19.89 11.47
C LEU A 10 -1.45 21.02 12.51
N THR A 11 -0.38 21.77 12.81
CA THR A 11 -0.43 22.91 13.72
C THR A 11 -1.26 24.07 13.15
N GLN A 12 -1.25 24.29 11.85
CA GLN A 12 -2.07 25.30 11.16
C GLN A 12 -3.54 24.89 11.10
N LEU A 13 -3.85 23.61 10.82
CA LEU A 13 -5.19 23.03 10.96
C LEU A 13 -5.73 23.21 12.38
N GLN A 14 -4.88 22.95 13.39
CA GLN A 14 -5.24 23.13 14.80
C GLN A 14 -5.55 24.59 15.15
N LYS A 15 -4.97 25.57 14.45
CA LYS A 15 -5.24 26.99 14.64
C LYS A 15 -6.45 27.51 13.87
N GLY A 16 -7.05 26.68 13.01
CA GLY A 16 -8.18 27.08 12.17
C GLY A 16 -7.79 27.97 10.97
N ASP A 17 -6.50 28.01 10.64
CA ASP A 17 -5.93 28.92 9.64
C ASP A 17 -5.92 28.38 8.22
N ILE A 18 -6.42 27.16 7.96
CA ILE A 18 -6.45 26.60 6.60
C ILE A 18 -7.78 26.92 5.94
N SER A 19 -7.74 27.88 5.02
CA SER A 19 -8.85 28.24 4.13
C SER A 19 -8.61 27.81 2.66
N ASP A 20 -7.41 27.35 2.31
CA ASP A 20 -7.05 27.01 0.93
C ASP A 20 -7.21 25.49 0.68
N THR A 21 -8.04 25.16 -0.32
CA THR A 21 -8.28 23.80 -0.80
C THR A 21 -6.99 23.08 -1.25
N ASN A 22 -6.00 23.81 -1.78
CA ASN A 22 -4.72 23.23 -2.18
C ASN A 22 -3.87 22.81 -0.97
N GLU A 23 -3.95 23.55 0.14
CA GLU A 23 -3.28 23.18 1.38
C GLU A 23 -3.88 21.93 1.98
N VAL A 24 -5.21 21.75 1.90
CA VAL A 24 -5.91 20.54 2.33
C VAL A 24 -5.50 19.33 1.49
N TYR A 25 -5.43 19.46 0.16
CA TYR A 25 -4.94 18.41 -0.72
C TYR A 25 -3.49 18.03 -0.40
N SER A 26 -2.62 19.01 -0.17
CA SER A 26 -1.23 18.75 0.22
C SER A 26 -1.14 18.06 1.58
N PHE A 27 -2.00 18.42 2.53
CA PHE A 27 -2.08 17.75 3.83
C PHE A 27 -2.53 16.31 3.70
N LEU A 28 -3.54 16.03 2.88
CA LEU A 28 -4.03 14.68 2.62
C LEU A 28 -3.01 13.81 1.88
N GLU A 29 -2.26 14.41 0.96
CA GLU A 29 -1.15 13.74 0.30
C GLU A 29 -0.04 13.40 1.28
N ILE A 30 0.25 14.28 2.25
CA ILE A 30 1.19 14.04 3.35
C ILE A 30 0.64 13.02 4.36
N ALA A 31 -0.63 13.08 4.69
CA ALA A 31 -1.29 12.13 5.60
C ALA A 31 -1.41 10.73 4.97
N SER A 32 -1.57 10.65 3.64
CA SER A 32 -1.50 9.40 2.90
C SER A 32 -0.08 8.80 2.82
N LEU A 33 0.95 9.60 3.12
CA LEU A 33 2.34 9.16 3.29
C LEU A 33 2.58 8.58 4.70
N ARG A 34 1.87 7.63 5.09
CA ARG A 34 1.75 6.76 6.28
C ARG A 34 2.98 6.50 7.16
N HIS A 35 4.08 7.23 7.05
CA HIS A 35 5.32 6.81 7.70
C HIS A 35 5.46 7.18 9.17
N ASP A 36 4.52 7.94 9.76
CA ASP A 36 4.69 8.40 11.14
C ASP A 36 3.52 8.14 12.11
N ARG A 37 2.61 7.22 11.77
CA ARG A 37 1.46 6.78 12.61
C ARG A 37 0.50 7.90 13.07
N LYS A 38 0.53 9.07 12.45
CA LYS A 38 -0.30 10.22 12.84
C LYS A 38 -1.70 10.21 12.23
N TYR A 39 -2.03 9.15 11.50
CA TYR A 39 -3.36 9.00 10.90
C TYR A 39 -4.45 8.95 11.97
N ALA A 40 -4.23 8.23 13.07
CA ALA A 40 -5.14 8.19 14.20
C ALA A 40 -5.30 9.56 14.85
N GLU A 41 -4.19 10.28 15.09
CA GLU A 41 -4.22 11.65 15.64
C GLU A 41 -4.96 12.63 14.71
N MET A 42 -4.80 12.46 13.40
CA MET A 42 -5.52 13.26 12.41
C MET A 42 -7.02 12.99 12.43
N LEU A 43 -7.44 11.73 12.51
CA LEU A 43 -8.86 11.35 12.60
C LEU A 43 -9.49 11.83 13.90
N ASP A 44 -8.78 11.73 15.02
CA ASP A 44 -9.23 12.25 16.31
C ASP A 44 -9.39 13.78 16.26
N TYR A 45 -8.44 14.46 15.63
CA TYR A 45 -8.52 15.89 15.41
C TYR A 45 -9.73 16.28 14.54
N LEU A 46 -9.92 15.59 13.39
CA LEU A 46 -11.05 15.81 12.50
C LEU A 46 -12.38 15.57 13.22
N ALA A 47 -12.48 14.46 13.99
CA ALA A 47 -13.66 14.14 14.77
C ALA A 47 -13.99 15.21 15.84
N ALA A 48 -12.97 15.79 16.47
CA ALA A 48 -13.14 16.83 17.50
C ALA A 48 -13.52 18.19 16.92
N HIS A 49 -13.19 18.48 15.64
CA HIS A 49 -13.39 19.79 15.03
C HIS A 49 -14.42 19.80 13.90
N ILE A 50 -15.17 18.72 13.73
CA ILE A 50 -16.13 18.48 12.63
C ILE A 50 -17.14 19.63 12.45
N GLY A 51 -17.61 20.24 13.55
CA GLY A 51 -18.57 21.33 13.52
C GLY A 51 -17.95 22.74 13.35
N LYS A 52 -16.61 22.83 13.29
CA LYS A 52 -15.88 24.11 13.22
C LYS A 52 -15.18 24.32 11.88
N MET A 53 -15.13 23.31 11.03
CA MET A 53 -14.52 23.39 9.71
C MET A 53 -15.47 24.01 8.69
N ASP A 54 -14.90 24.74 7.72
CA ASP A 54 -15.63 25.09 6.52
C ASP A 54 -16.18 23.83 5.84
N SER A 55 -17.45 23.86 5.41
CA SER A 55 -18.15 22.68 4.87
C SER A 55 -17.44 22.09 3.64
N ARG A 56 -16.83 22.92 2.79
CA ARG A 56 -16.08 22.46 1.62
C ARG A 56 -14.79 21.75 1.99
N VAL A 57 -14.06 22.29 2.98
CA VAL A 57 -12.84 21.67 3.51
C VAL A 57 -13.16 20.30 4.12
N ALA A 58 -14.23 20.25 4.92
CA ALA A 58 -14.70 19.00 5.52
C ALA A 58 -15.08 17.96 4.45
N GLU A 59 -15.82 18.34 3.41
CA GLU A 59 -16.21 17.44 2.31
C GLU A 59 -15.02 16.90 1.53
N ILE A 60 -14.02 17.74 1.24
CA ILE A 60 -12.79 17.31 0.54
C ILE A 60 -11.98 16.32 1.40
N LEU A 61 -11.87 16.59 2.71
CA LEU A 61 -11.23 15.69 3.65
C LEU A 61 -11.93 14.34 3.70
N ASP A 62 -13.26 14.35 3.83
CA ASP A 62 -14.09 13.16 3.89
C ASP A 62 -13.96 12.30 2.60
N LEU A 63 -14.00 12.94 1.44
CA LEU A 63 -13.84 12.26 0.14
C LEU A 63 -12.44 11.63 -0.01
N SER A 64 -11.42 12.33 0.47
CA SER A 64 -10.03 11.85 0.38
C SER A 64 -9.77 10.69 1.33
N LEU A 65 -10.38 10.68 2.53
CA LEU A 65 -10.30 9.56 3.45
C LEU A 65 -10.86 8.26 2.84
N GLY A 66 -11.93 8.37 2.05
CA GLY A 66 -12.52 7.21 1.39
C GLY A 66 -11.76 6.68 0.18
N ASN A 67 -10.87 7.46 -0.37
CA ASN A 67 -10.05 7.08 -1.54
C ASN A 67 -8.64 6.61 -1.16
N LEU A 68 -8.30 6.51 0.13
CA LEU A 68 -7.00 6.00 0.58
C LEU A 68 -6.90 4.49 0.32
N PRO A 69 -6.09 4.05 -0.66
CA PRO A 69 -6.09 2.65 -1.13
C PRO A 69 -5.47 1.67 -0.15
N GLU A 70 -4.81 2.15 0.91
CA GLU A 70 -3.92 1.36 1.75
C GLU A 70 -4.23 1.40 3.23
N MET A 71 -5.50 1.54 3.58
CA MET A 71 -5.89 1.48 4.98
C MET A 71 -5.81 0.05 5.51
N GLY A 72 -5.07 -0.15 6.59
CA GLY A 72 -5.16 -1.36 7.41
C GLY A 72 -6.58 -1.57 7.96
N GLN A 73 -6.91 -2.76 8.41
CA GLN A 73 -8.26 -3.08 8.89
C GLN A 73 -8.68 -2.20 10.10
N ALA A 74 -7.73 -1.86 10.98
CA ALA A 74 -7.98 -0.98 12.11
C ALA A 74 -8.32 0.45 11.64
N ASP A 75 -7.55 0.98 10.68
CA ASP A 75 -7.75 2.32 10.12
C ASP A 75 -9.08 2.42 9.37
N ARG A 76 -9.48 1.35 8.64
CA ARG A 76 -10.78 1.28 7.95
C ARG A 76 -11.94 1.43 8.92
N LYS A 77 -11.89 0.73 10.06
CA LYS A 77 -12.91 0.85 11.10
C LYS A 77 -12.94 2.25 11.71
N MET A 78 -11.78 2.86 11.95
CA MET A 78 -11.69 4.23 12.45
C MET A 78 -12.28 5.24 11.47
N VAL A 79 -11.93 5.15 10.19
CA VAL A 79 -12.47 6.04 9.14
C VAL A 79 -13.97 5.84 8.98
N ALA A 80 -14.45 4.60 8.98
CA ALA A 80 -15.88 4.31 8.91
C ALA A 80 -16.63 4.95 10.09
N ALA A 81 -16.16 4.79 11.32
CA ALA A 81 -16.76 5.39 12.51
C ALA A 81 -16.74 6.94 12.47
N TYR A 82 -15.66 7.54 11.95
CA TYR A 82 -15.60 8.97 11.70
C TYR A 82 -16.67 9.42 10.69
N LEU A 83 -16.80 8.74 9.56
CA LEU A 83 -17.78 9.05 8.52
C LEU A 83 -19.23 8.82 9.00
N GLU A 84 -19.47 7.78 9.81
CA GLU A 84 -20.78 7.57 10.48
C GLU A 84 -21.16 8.78 11.33
N LYS A 85 -20.22 9.30 12.12
CA LYS A 85 -20.44 10.50 12.92
C LYS A 85 -20.72 11.73 12.06
N ARG A 86 -20.08 11.83 10.87
CA ARG A 86 -20.37 12.88 9.88
C ARG A 86 -21.78 12.79 9.30
N MET A 87 -22.35 11.59 9.23
CA MET A 87 -23.72 11.40 8.77
C MET A 87 -24.78 11.85 9.78
N GLU A 88 -24.44 11.94 11.06
CA GLU A 88 -25.35 12.40 12.11
C GLU A 88 -25.78 13.84 11.84
N GLY A 89 -27.10 14.04 11.66
CA GLY A 89 -27.68 15.36 11.33
C GLY A 89 -27.55 15.81 9.89
N GLY A 90 -26.90 15.01 9.01
CA GLY A 90 -26.79 15.30 7.59
C GLY A 90 -28.13 15.12 6.83
N ASP A 91 -28.24 15.77 5.67
CA ASP A 91 -29.34 15.60 4.74
C ASP A 91 -29.30 14.21 4.03
N GLU A 92 -30.30 13.93 3.17
CA GLU A 92 -30.37 12.65 2.45
C GLU A 92 -29.17 12.43 1.53
N TYR A 93 -28.67 13.49 0.88
CA TYR A 93 -27.51 13.41 0.00
C TYR A 93 -26.26 13.02 0.82
N THR A 94 -26.00 13.69 1.92
CA THR A 94 -24.90 13.42 2.85
C THR A 94 -24.93 11.97 3.34
N ARG A 95 -26.10 11.51 3.79
CA ARG A 95 -26.25 10.12 4.26
C ARG A 95 -25.99 9.09 3.17
N ARG A 96 -26.52 9.31 1.95
CA ARG A 96 -26.31 8.39 0.82
C ARG A 96 -24.84 8.36 0.42
N HIS A 97 -24.21 9.51 0.35
CA HIS A 97 -22.82 9.64 -0.10
C HIS A 97 -21.84 8.97 0.88
N TYR A 98 -21.91 9.32 2.15
CA TYR A 98 -21.06 8.71 3.17
C TYR A 98 -21.38 7.24 3.43
N GLY A 99 -22.64 6.85 3.38
CA GLY A 99 -23.04 5.46 3.49
C GLY A 99 -22.41 4.58 2.41
N SER A 100 -22.43 5.04 1.15
CA SER A 100 -21.74 4.36 0.05
C SER A 100 -20.22 4.29 0.25
N LEU A 101 -19.63 5.35 0.82
CA LEU A 101 -18.19 5.42 1.08
C LEU A 101 -17.77 4.47 2.21
N ILE A 102 -18.55 4.44 3.30
CA ILE A 102 -18.36 3.52 4.43
C ILE A 102 -18.42 2.06 3.95
N ASP A 103 -19.44 1.74 3.16
CA ASP A 103 -19.59 0.40 2.60
C ASP A 103 -18.38 0.00 1.76
N LYS A 104 -17.90 0.88 0.90
CA LYS A 104 -16.69 0.68 0.09
C LYS A 104 -15.42 0.49 0.92
N ILE A 105 -15.30 1.23 2.03
CA ILE A 105 -14.15 1.13 2.94
C ILE A 105 -14.17 -0.18 3.73
N LEU A 106 -15.32 -0.53 4.33
CA LEU A 106 -15.47 -1.72 5.17
C LEU A 106 -15.45 -3.02 4.35
N ASN A 107 -16.00 -3.00 3.15
CA ASN A 107 -16.09 -4.16 2.25
C ASN A 107 -14.95 -4.20 1.21
N PHE A 108 -13.84 -3.51 1.47
CA PHE A 108 -12.69 -3.60 0.60
C PHE A 108 -12.12 -5.01 0.58
N LYS A 109 -12.07 -5.58 -0.61
CA LYS A 109 -11.63 -6.96 -0.85
C LYS A 109 -10.27 -7.06 -1.54
N GLY A 110 -9.61 -5.93 -1.79
CA GLY A 110 -8.30 -5.88 -2.42
C GLY A 110 -7.17 -6.37 -1.51
N MET A 111 -5.96 -6.29 -2.00
CA MET A 111 -4.75 -6.65 -1.28
C MET A 111 -4.55 -5.72 -0.06
N ILE A 112 -4.42 -6.31 1.12
CA ILE A 112 -4.15 -5.61 2.36
C ILE A 112 -2.63 -5.45 2.47
N VAL A 113 -2.17 -4.21 2.50
CA VAL A 113 -0.76 -3.87 2.71
C VAL A 113 -0.54 -3.59 4.19
N GLU A 114 0.49 -4.19 4.76
CA GLU A 114 0.84 -4.02 6.16
C GLU A 114 1.97 -2.99 6.31
N ASP A 115 1.84 -2.10 7.29
CA ASP A 115 2.86 -1.11 7.63
C ASP A 115 3.96 -1.76 8.50
N LEU A 116 4.79 -2.56 7.86
CA LEU A 116 5.88 -3.29 8.48
C LEU A 116 7.21 -2.97 7.78
N SER A 117 8.30 -2.94 8.56
CA SER A 117 9.64 -3.03 7.98
C SER A 117 9.83 -4.40 7.31
N LEU A 118 10.76 -4.49 6.35
CA LEU A 118 11.08 -5.76 5.69
C LEU A 118 11.44 -6.85 6.70
N GLU A 119 12.21 -6.52 7.73
CA GLU A 119 12.59 -7.46 8.78
C GLU A 119 11.37 -8.04 9.51
N LYS A 120 10.45 -7.17 9.94
CA LYS A 120 9.21 -7.60 10.62
C LYS A 120 8.28 -8.40 9.70
N ALA A 121 8.22 -8.03 8.42
CA ALA A 121 7.44 -8.76 7.43
C ALA A 121 7.99 -10.17 7.20
N LEU A 122 9.30 -10.35 7.13
CA LEU A 122 9.96 -11.65 7.02
C LEU A 122 9.71 -12.51 8.27
N GLN A 123 9.83 -11.91 9.46
CA GLN A 123 9.53 -12.62 10.71
C GLN A 123 8.08 -13.09 10.74
N LYS A 124 7.13 -12.21 10.43
CA LYS A 124 5.70 -12.54 10.37
C LYS A 124 5.42 -13.62 9.32
N ALA A 125 6.01 -13.52 8.15
CA ALA A 125 5.87 -14.52 7.09
C ALA A 125 6.35 -15.91 7.55
N LYS A 126 7.44 -15.95 8.32
CA LYS A 126 7.96 -17.20 8.90
C LYS A 126 7.00 -17.81 9.92
N GLU A 127 6.41 -16.97 10.78
CA GLU A 127 5.44 -17.40 11.80
C GLU A 127 4.14 -17.91 11.17
N GLU A 128 3.68 -17.27 10.08
CA GLU A 128 2.43 -17.62 9.39
C GLU A 128 2.61 -18.65 8.26
N GLY A 129 3.83 -19.08 7.96
CA GLY A 129 4.10 -20.00 6.83
C GLY A 129 3.82 -19.37 5.47
N LYS A 130 3.97 -18.06 5.34
CA LYS A 130 3.73 -17.27 4.13
C LYS A 130 5.01 -16.80 3.46
N TYR A 131 4.85 -16.29 2.25
CA TYR A 131 5.87 -15.50 1.56
C TYR A 131 5.72 -14.02 1.93
N VAL A 132 6.70 -13.19 1.54
CA VAL A 132 6.56 -11.73 1.56
C VAL A 132 6.37 -11.24 0.13
N PHE A 133 5.31 -10.47 -0.09
CA PHE A 133 5.16 -9.63 -1.28
C PHE A 133 5.64 -8.23 -0.93
N MET A 134 6.63 -7.74 -1.66
CA MET A 134 7.22 -6.41 -1.46
C MET A 134 7.04 -5.56 -2.72
N ASP A 135 6.23 -4.51 -2.65
CA ASP A 135 6.12 -3.49 -3.69
C ASP A 135 7.12 -2.37 -3.45
N CYS A 136 8.06 -2.23 -4.38
CA CYS A 136 9.07 -1.18 -4.38
C CYS A 136 8.60 -0.02 -5.26
N TYR A 137 8.29 1.10 -4.63
CA TYR A 137 7.71 2.26 -5.31
C TYR A 137 8.47 3.56 -5.02
N THR A 138 8.06 4.63 -5.69
CA THR A 138 8.37 6.02 -5.34
C THR A 138 7.10 6.86 -5.39
N THR A 139 7.06 7.97 -4.65
CA THR A 139 5.87 8.83 -4.54
C THR A 139 5.42 9.45 -5.86
N TRP A 140 6.35 9.66 -6.79
CA TRP A 140 6.09 10.23 -8.12
C TRP A 140 5.77 9.18 -9.19
N CYS A 141 5.82 7.88 -8.86
CA CYS A 141 5.63 6.79 -9.82
C CYS A 141 4.16 6.63 -10.25
N GLY A 142 3.79 7.16 -11.40
CA GLY A 142 2.45 7.01 -11.98
C GLY A 142 2.02 5.55 -12.20
N PRO A 143 2.86 4.69 -12.82
CA PRO A 143 2.56 3.26 -12.99
C PRO A 143 2.36 2.51 -11.67
N CYS A 144 3.03 2.90 -10.58
CA CYS A 144 2.80 2.31 -9.25
C CYS A 144 1.39 2.63 -8.74
N LYS A 145 0.97 3.90 -8.84
CA LYS A 145 -0.40 4.33 -8.48
C LYS A 145 -1.46 3.60 -9.30
N MET A 146 -1.17 3.31 -10.58
CA MET A 146 -2.06 2.53 -11.43
C MET A 146 -2.16 1.07 -10.96
N MET A 147 -1.05 0.43 -10.57
CA MET A 147 -1.07 -0.92 -9.99
C MET A 147 -1.92 -0.96 -8.71
N GLU A 148 -1.75 0.01 -7.82
CA GLU A 148 -2.55 0.13 -6.59
C GLU A 148 -4.04 0.24 -6.87
N SER A 149 -4.42 1.18 -7.74
CA SER A 149 -5.83 1.51 -7.96
C SER A 149 -6.57 0.48 -8.82
N ARG A 150 -5.90 -0.27 -9.68
CA ARG A 150 -6.54 -1.17 -10.65
C ARG A 150 -6.24 -2.65 -10.44
N VAL A 151 -5.08 -2.97 -9.87
CA VAL A 151 -4.64 -4.35 -9.73
C VAL A 151 -4.69 -4.77 -8.27
N PHE A 152 -4.02 -4.05 -7.37
CA PHE A 152 -4.00 -4.43 -5.94
C PHE A 152 -5.37 -4.25 -5.27
N SER A 153 -6.20 -3.34 -5.76
CA SER A 153 -7.58 -3.17 -5.31
C SER A 153 -8.54 -4.25 -5.79
N HIS A 154 -8.14 -5.10 -6.74
CA HIS A 154 -9.01 -6.11 -7.32
C HIS A 154 -9.23 -7.29 -6.35
N GLU A 155 -10.50 -7.74 -6.19
CA GLU A 155 -10.90 -8.79 -5.25
C GLU A 155 -10.07 -10.08 -5.40
N ALA A 156 -9.90 -10.59 -6.63
CA ALA A 156 -9.13 -11.81 -6.87
C ALA A 156 -7.64 -11.67 -6.48
N VAL A 157 -7.07 -10.46 -6.59
CA VAL A 157 -5.70 -10.18 -6.15
C VAL A 157 -5.66 -10.12 -4.63
N GLY A 158 -6.64 -9.47 -4.01
CA GLY A 158 -6.75 -9.42 -2.55
C GLY A 158 -6.90 -10.82 -1.95
N GLU A 159 -7.81 -11.63 -2.45
CA GLU A 159 -8.03 -13.00 -2.00
C GLU A 159 -6.73 -13.83 -2.06
N PHE A 160 -6.07 -13.79 -3.21
CA PHE A 160 -4.82 -14.53 -3.40
C PHE A 160 -3.68 -13.99 -2.52
N CYS A 161 -3.44 -12.68 -2.56
CA CYS A 161 -2.30 -12.10 -1.86
C CYS A 161 -2.45 -12.16 -0.34
N ASN A 162 -3.63 -11.88 0.21
CA ASN A 162 -3.84 -11.91 1.66
C ASN A 162 -3.74 -13.33 2.24
N THR A 163 -4.01 -14.36 1.42
CA THR A 163 -3.88 -15.75 1.82
C THR A 163 -2.42 -16.21 1.86
N HIS A 164 -1.63 -15.82 0.86
CA HIS A 164 -0.31 -16.40 0.63
C HIS A 164 0.87 -15.52 1.03
N PHE A 165 0.64 -14.21 1.23
CA PHE A 165 1.71 -13.25 1.49
C PHE A 165 1.46 -12.40 2.71
N VAL A 166 2.54 -11.96 3.33
CA VAL A 166 2.61 -10.71 4.08
C VAL A 166 2.96 -9.64 3.06
N ASN A 167 2.00 -8.74 2.79
CA ASN A 167 2.17 -7.73 1.74
C ASN A 167 2.71 -6.44 2.35
N ILE A 168 3.83 -5.97 1.86
CA ILE A 168 4.43 -4.69 2.27
C ILE A 168 4.71 -3.80 1.07
N LYS A 169 4.80 -2.51 1.33
CA LYS A 169 5.14 -1.48 0.35
C LYS A 169 6.27 -0.63 0.90
N VAL A 170 7.29 -0.40 0.09
CA VAL A 170 8.50 0.29 0.53
C VAL A 170 8.82 1.44 -0.44
N ASP A 171 8.90 2.66 0.10
CA ASP A 171 9.37 3.83 -0.66
C ASP A 171 10.88 3.76 -0.83
N MET A 172 11.34 3.54 -2.07
CA MET A 172 12.76 3.34 -2.38
C MET A 172 13.63 4.60 -2.22
N GLU A 173 13.01 5.74 -1.97
CA GLU A 173 13.72 7.02 -1.76
C GLU A 173 13.73 7.45 -0.29
N LYS A 174 13.12 6.66 0.63
CA LYS A 174 13.01 7.01 2.05
C LYS A 174 13.35 5.85 2.98
N GLY A 175 13.85 6.20 4.17
CA GLY A 175 14.07 5.27 5.26
C GLY A 175 14.88 4.04 4.85
N GLU A 176 14.41 2.84 5.25
CA GLU A 176 15.04 1.56 4.91
C GLU A 176 15.00 1.25 3.40
N GLY A 177 14.09 1.89 2.66
CA GLY A 177 13.94 1.66 1.22
C GLY A 177 15.19 1.99 0.41
N ILE A 178 16.00 2.96 0.84
CA ILE A 178 17.27 3.31 0.20
C ILE A 178 18.25 2.12 0.22
N ASP A 179 18.34 1.42 1.35
CA ASP A 179 19.22 0.26 1.50
C ASP A 179 18.63 -0.98 0.82
N ILE A 180 17.31 -1.13 0.88
CA ILE A 180 16.57 -2.17 0.15
C ILE A 180 16.77 -2.00 -1.37
N ALA A 181 16.67 -0.77 -1.89
CA ALA A 181 16.91 -0.48 -3.32
C ALA A 181 18.30 -0.91 -3.76
N ARG A 182 19.33 -0.65 -2.95
CA ARG A 182 20.71 -1.09 -3.21
C ARG A 182 20.85 -2.62 -3.14
N ARG A 183 20.32 -3.23 -2.06
CA ARG A 183 20.40 -4.68 -1.81
C ARG A 183 19.75 -5.50 -2.91
N TYR A 184 18.54 -5.10 -3.34
CA TYR A 184 17.76 -5.81 -4.35
C TYR A 184 17.95 -5.24 -5.76
N ARG A 185 18.83 -4.24 -5.93
CA ARG A 185 19.16 -3.58 -7.22
C ARG A 185 17.90 -3.06 -7.93
N VAL A 186 17.08 -2.33 -7.20
CA VAL A 186 15.89 -1.68 -7.76
C VAL A 186 16.29 -0.39 -8.44
N SER A 187 16.04 -0.29 -9.76
CA SER A 187 16.39 0.87 -10.59
C SER A 187 15.23 1.38 -11.45
N VAL A 188 14.11 0.66 -11.47
CA VAL A 188 12.89 1.01 -12.23
C VAL A 188 11.66 0.74 -11.38
N TYR A 189 10.58 1.48 -11.63
CA TYR A 189 9.35 1.40 -10.83
C TYR A 189 8.11 1.23 -11.71
N PRO A 190 7.12 0.42 -11.27
CA PRO A 190 7.18 -0.44 -10.10
C PRO A 190 8.13 -1.62 -10.30
N THR A 191 8.78 -2.05 -9.23
CA THR A 191 9.43 -3.36 -9.13
C THR A 191 8.86 -4.08 -7.90
N MET A 192 8.37 -5.28 -8.07
CA MET A 192 7.79 -6.07 -7.01
C MET A 192 8.58 -7.36 -6.82
N PHE A 193 8.65 -7.83 -5.59
CA PHE A 193 9.34 -9.07 -5.23
C PHE A 193 8.40 -10.03 -4.52
N VAL A 194 8.55 -11.30 -4.83
CA VAL A 194 8.13 -12.41 -3.98
C VAL A 194 9.38 -12.91 -3.27
N LEU A 195 9.39 -12.82 -1.95
CA LEU A 195 10.50 -13.29 -1.11
C LEU A 195 10.03 -14.48 -0.28
N ASP A 196 10.92 -15.44 -0.03
CA ASP A 196 10.69 -16.43 1.01
C ASP A 196 10.86 -15.80 2.42
N ALA A 197 10.54 -16.55 3.45
CA ALA A 197 10.64 -16.08 4.84
C ALA A 197 12.09 -15.80 5.31
N ASN A 198 13.11 -16.13 4.52
CA ASN A 198 14.52 -15.81 4.78
C ASN A 198 14.99 -14.59 3.97
N GLY A 199 14.10 -13.99 3.17
CA GLY A 199 14.40 -12.84 2.30
C GLY A 199 15.09 -13.21 0.99
N ALA A 200 15.12 -14.49 0.61
CA ALA A 200 15.60 -14.89 -0.70
C ALA A 200 14.56 -14.58 -1.78
N VAL A 201 15.02 -14.09 -2.93
CA VAL A 201 14.15 -13.71 -4.04
C VAL A 201 13.62 -14.95 -4.73
N CYS A 202 12.32 -15.19 -4.61
CA CYS A 202 11.61 -16.24 -5.35
C CYS A 202 11.20 -15.77 -6.74
N ASN A 203 10.77 -14.50 -6.85
CA ASN A 203 10.44 -13.89 -8.13
C ASN A 203 10.66 -12.37 -8.08
N ARG A 204 10.98 -11.79 -9.23
CA ARG A 204 11.08 -10.35 -9.45
C ARG A 204 10.17 -9.94 -10.61
N ILE A 205 9.28 -9.01 -10.35
CA ILE A 205 8.30 -8.51 -11.30
C ILE A 205 8.64 -7.05 -11.59
N VAL A 206 8.91 -6.72 -12.84
CA VAL A 206 9.28 -5.35 -13.25
C VAL A 206 8.18 -4.78 -14.15
N GLY A 207 7.75 -3.57 -13.84
CA GLY A 207 6.72 -2.85 -14.58
C GLY A 207 5.29 -3.28 -14.23
N SER A 208 4.34 -2.54 -14.80
CA SER A 208 2.91 -2.78 -14.56
C SER A 208 2.42 -4.06 -15.23
N ARG A 209 1.37 -4.66 -14.67
CA ARG A 209 0.72 -5.88 -15.16
C ARG A 209 -0.80 -5.70 -15.16
N SER A 210 -1.49 -6.50 -15.97
CA SER A 210 -2.92 -6.74 -15.79
C SER A 210 -3.18 -7.60 -14.56
N VAL A 211 -4.41 -7.68 -14.09
CA VAL A 211 -4.81 -8.56 -12.95
C VAL A 211 -4.45 -10.01 -13.23
N GLU A 212 -4.74 -10.51 -14.42
CA GLU A 212 -4.50 -11.88 -14.84
C GLU A 212 -3.01 -12.21 -14.90
N ASP A 213 -2.22 -11.34 -15.56
CA ASP A 213 -0.77 -11.49 -15.64
C ASP A 213 -0.13 -11.42 -14.27
N PHE A 214 -0.58 -10.50 -13.41
CA PHE A 214 -0.06 -10.34 -12.07
C PHE A 214 -0.25 -11.61 -11.22
N LEU A 215 -1.47 -12.15 -11.21
CA LEU A 215 -1.76 -13.42 -10.52
C LEU A 215 -0.95 -14.59 -11.08
N THR A 216 -0.75 -14.63 -12.38
CA THR A 216 0.04 -15.68 -13.05
C THR A 216 1.50 -15.63 -12.61
N VAL A 217 2.13 -14.45 -12.61
CA VAL A 217 3.54 -14.31 -12.19
C VAL A 217 3.72 -14.52 -10.69
N LEU A 218 2.75 -14.16 -9.85
CA LEU A 218 2.79 -14.46 -8.41
C LEU A 218 2.76 -15.97 -8.14
N LYS A 219 1.81 -16.67 -8.73
CA LYS A 219 1.70 -18.14 -8.64
C LYS A 219 2.97 -18.85 -9.10
N ARG A 220 3.57 -18.33 -10.18
CA ARG A 220 4.83 -18.83 -10.68
C ARG A 220 5.98 -18.63 -9.69
N GLY A 221 6.08 -17.45 -9.06
CA GLY A 221 7.09 -17.15 -8.05
C GLY A 221 7.05 -18.05 -6.82
N MET A 222 5.87 -18.59 -6.50
CA MET A 222 5.70 -19.57 -5.41
C MET A 222 6.05 -21.00 -5.81
N ASN A 223 6.17 -21.29 -7.10
CA ASN A 223 6.50 -22.62 -7.60
C ASN A 223 8.01 -22.86 -7.48
N GLU A 224 8.41 -23.91 -6.76
CA GLU A 224 9.82 -24.24 -6.53
C GLU A 224 10.64 -24.43 -7.82
N ASN A 225 10.00 -24.91 -8.89
CA ASN A 225 10.66 -25.11 -10.18
C ASN A 225 11.00 -23.77 -10.90
N PHE A 226 10.42 -22.67 -10.48
CA PHE A 226 10.63 -21.32 -11.04
C PHE A 226 11.16 -20.33 -10.01
N ASN A 227 11.61 -20.82 -8.85
CA ASN A 227 12.21 -19.97 -7.82
C ASN A 227 13.55 -19.41 -8.30
N TYR A 228 13.62 -18.10 -8.46
CA TYR A 228 14.77 -17.40 -9.02
C TYR A 228 16.08 -17.68 -8.27
N SER A 229 16.06 -17.66 -6.94
CA SER A 229 17.26 -17.94 -6.14
C SER A 229 17.75 -19.36 -6.34
N LYS A 230 16.85 -20.35 -6.29
CA LYS A 230 17.20 -21.75 -6.52
C LYS A 230 17.74 -22.00 -7.94
N LEU A 231 17.13 -21.37 -8.94
CA LEU A 231 17.60 -21.49 -10.33
C LEU A 231 18.98 -20.85 -10.50
N ARG A 232 19.26 -19.73 -9.86
CA ARG A 232 20.58 -19.11 -9.87
C ARG A 232 21.65 -20.00 -9.21
N GLU A 233 21.34 -20.63 -8.10
CA GLU A 233 22.26 -21.57 -7.43
C GLU A 233 22.55 -22.77 -8.32
N GLN A 234 21.55 -23.37 -8.96
CA GLN A 234 21.71 -24.47 -9.90
C GLN A 234 22.54 -24.04 -11.12
N TYR A 235 22.32 -22.83 -11.65
CA TYR A 235 23.12 -22.28 -12.73
C TYR A 235 24.59 -22.09 -12.31
N ALA A 236 24.83 -21.55 -11.10
CA ALA A 236 26.18 -21.39 -10.56
C ALA A 236 26.87 -22.73 -10.32
N ALA A 237 26.12 -23.78 -9.94
CA ALA A 237 26.60 -25.16 -9.78
C ALA A 237 26.87 -25.88 -11.10
N GLY A 238 26.61 -25.24 -12.26
CA GLY A 238 26.92 -25.80 -13.58
C GLY A 238 25.77 -26.50 -14.28
N GLU A 239 24.54 -26.46 -13.75
CA GLU A 239 23.37 -27.02 -14.45
C GLU A 239 23.10 -26.26 -15.76
N ARG A 240 23.04 -26.99 -16.88
CA ARG A 240 22.93 -26.43 -18.25
C ARG A 240 22.00 -27.24 -19.18
N SER A 241 21.19 -28.15 -18.63
CA SER A 241 20.23 -28.88 -19.46
C SER A 241 19.25 -27.92 -20.15
N SER A 242 18.78 -28.29 -21.32
CA SER A 242 17.85 -27.45 -22.09
C SER A 242 16.58 -27.15 -21.31
N ALA A 243 16.04 -28.13 -20.58
CA ALA A 243 14.87 -27.94 -19.74
C ALA A 243 15.12 -26.95 -18.58
N PHE A 244 16.30 -27.00 -17.96
CA PHE A 244 16.72 -26.06 -16.93
C PHE A 244 16.90 -24.66 -17.50
N LEU A 245 17.65 -24.51 -18.60
CA LEU A 245 17.90 -23.19 -19.23
C LEU A 245 16.59 -22.52 -19.66
N CYS A 246 15.65 -23.30 -20.20
CA CYS A 246 14.31 -22.79 -20.49
C CYS A 246 13.64 -22.17 -19.25
N ARG A 247 13.67 -22.85 -18.11
CA ARG A 247 13.12 -22.31 -16.85
C ARG A 247 13.90 -21.10 -16.37
N TYR A 248 15.22 -21.16 -16.40
CA TYR A 248 16.10 -20.08 -15.91
C TYR A 248 15.92 -18.77 -16.66
N TYR A 249 15.80 -18.81 -17.99
CA TYR A 249 15.61 -17.61 -18.80
C TYR A 249 14.16 -17.11 -18.88
N LEU A 250 13.20 -17.91 -18.44
CA LEU A 250 11.82 -17.50 -18.34
C LEU A 250 11.46 -16.92 -16.96
N THR A 251 12.35 -16.94 -15.98
CA THR A 251 12.18 -16.37 -14.63
C THR A 251 12.88 -15.04 -14.52
#